data_0b0b51a63418024d5b68934df612c304
#
_entry.id   0b0b51a63418024d5b68934df612c304
#
_cell.length_a   1.000
_cell.length_b   1.000
_cell.length_c   1.000
_cell.angle_alpha   90.00
_cell.angle_beta   90.00
_cell.angle_gamma   90.00
#
_symmetry.space_group_name_H-M   'P 1'
#
loop_
_entity.id
_entity.type
_entity.pdbx_description
1 polymer ?
#
loop_
_entity_poly.entity_id
_entity_poly.type
_entity_poly.pdbx_seq_one_letter_code
_entity_poly.pdbx_strand_id
1 'polypeptide(L)'
;MKSLIPVIVSCMVLSSCGTTALYYWGGTSNGVTKYEQLAYKSYNDQTPESICKLIVVYEDMVTHPKGTRNVPPPGICAEYGYLLLNPDTAELFAKHATFSQRSIFDSSDYRQLFRQRGEEMMEKEMAFYPESTTFIAPLIKRLTE
;
A
#
# COMPACT_ATOMS: atom_id res chain seq x y z
N MET A 1 -3.22 55.88 26.79
CA MET A 1 -3.37 54.38 26.75
C MET A 1 -4.44 54.05 25.75
N LYS A 2 -4.11 54.07 24.48
CA LYS A 2 -5.04 53.73 23.37
C LYS A 2 -4.29 52.85 22.36
N SER A 3 -4.90 51.74 21.97
CA SER A 3 -4.55 50.93 20.81
C SER A 3 -3.40 49.90 20.93
N LEU A 4 -3.44 48.98 21.89
CA LEU A 4 -2.63 47.76 21.83
C LEU A 4 -3.45 46.47 21.67
N ILE A 5 -4.78 46.57 21.75
CA ILE A 5 -5.70 45.42 21.73
C ILE A 5 -5.93 44.83 20.33
N PRO A 6 -5.95 45.58 19.19
CA PRO A 6 -6.23 44.98 17.87
C PRO A 6 -5.09 44.17 17.26
N VAL A 7 -3.84 44.29 17.73
CA VAL A 7 -2.70 43.56 17.19
C VAL A 7 -2.64 42.10 17.66
N ILE A 8 -3.14 41.80 18.84
CA ILE A 8 -3.10 40.46 19.43
C ILE A 8 -4.14 39.55 18.80
N VAL A 9 -5.26 40.07 18.32
CA VAL A 9 -6.34 39.28 17.69
C VAL A 9 -5.97 38.81 16.27
N SER A 10 -5.08 39.53 15.56
CA SER A 10 -4.68 39.19 14.19
C SER A 10 -3.71 38.00 14.08
N CYS A 11 -3.03 37.63 15.19
CA CYS A 11 -2.05 36.54 15.17
C CYS A 11 -2.65 35.13 15.43
N MET A 12 -3.94 35.02 15.76
CA MET A 12 -4.56 33.72 16.09
C MET A 12 -5.22 33.01 14.91
N VAL A 13 -5.20 33.54 13.71
CA VAL A 13 -5.89 32.94 12.53
C VAL A 13 -4.95 32.21 11.57
N LEU A 14 -3.66 32.04 11.90
CA LEU A 14 -2.68 31.44 10.97
C LEU A 14 -2.27 29.99 11.31
N SER A 15 -2.93 29.33 12.26
CA SER A 15 -2.53 27.99 12.70
C SER A 15 -3.58 26.92 12.39
N SER A 16 -4.01 26.79 11.13
CA SER A 16 -4.76 25.61 10.71
C SER A 16 -4.55 25.30 9.23
N CYS A 17 -3.31 25.04 8.84
CA CYS A 17 -3.05 24.19 7.69
C CYS A 17 -2.69 22.79 8.20
N GLY A 18 -3.68 22.04 8.63
CA GLY A 18 -3.56 20.60 8.74
C GLY A 18 -3.37 20.07 7.32
N THR A 19 -2.15 19.66 6.97
CA THR A 19 -1.87 18.98 5.69
C THR A 19 -2.59 17.64 5.71
N THR A 20 -3.75 17.58 5.05
CA THR A 20 -4.46 16.31 4.83
C THR A 20 -3.65 15.49 3.84
N ALA A 21 -3.23 14.29 4.24
CA ALA A 21 -2.52 13.38 3.36
C ALA A 21 -3.39 13.00 2.16
N LEU A 22 -2.81 13.03 0.95
CA LEU A 22 -3.50 12.64 -0.28
C LEU A 22 -3.85 11.16 -0.28
N TYR A 23 -2.94 10.32 0.21
CA TYR A 23 -3.01 8.87 0.21
C TYR A 23 -2.69 8.27 1.58
N TYR A 24 -3.14 7.04 1.79
CA TYR A 24 -2.82 6.23 2.96
C TYR A 24 -1.66 5.28 2.64
N TRP A 25 -0.59 5.35 3.44
CA TRP A 25 0.64 4.56 3.30
C TRP A 25 0.81 3.52 4.43
N GLY A 26 -0.29 2.90 4.84
CA GLY A 26 -0.26 1.85 5.88
C GLY A 26 -0.12 2.38 7.32
N GLY A 27 -0.32 3.68 7.55
CA GLY A 27 -0.10 4.35 8.84
C GLY A 27 1.34 4.85 8.99
N THR A 28 1.58 5.64 10.04
CA THR A 28 2.86 6.30 10.30
C THR A 28 3.33 6.02 11.73
N SER A 29 4.61 5.72 11.88
CA SER A 29 5.28 5.58 13.18
C SER A 29 6.64 6.28 13.12
N ASN A 30 6.89 7.19 14.08
CA ASN A 30 8.13 7.98 14.14
C ASN A 30 8.47 8.73 12.84
N GLY A 31 7.46 9.27 12.16
CA GLY A 31 7.65 10.06 10.94
C GLY A 31 7.87 9.24 9.66
N VAL A 32 7.92 7.93 9.75
CA VAL A 32 8.09 7.01 8.60
C VAL A 32 6.81 6.19 8.43
N THR A 33 6.39 5.95 7.19
CA THR A 33 5.20 5.16 6.93
C THR A 33 5.48 3.67 7.13
N LYS A 34 4.47 2.92 7.50
CA LYS A 34 4.59 1.47 7.69
C LYS A 34 4.97 0.76 6.38
N TYR A 35 4.45 1.26 5.25
CA TYR A 35 4.83 0.78 3.93
C TYR A 35 6.34 0.97 3.69
N GLU A 36 6.88 2.18 3.85
CA GLU A 36 8.31 2.44 3.63
C GLU A 36 9.20 1.56 4.50
N GLN A 37 8.87 1.41 5.79
CA GLN A 37 9.63 0.56 6.70
C GLN A 37 9.66 -0.91 6.24
N LEU A 38 8.51 -1.45 5.85
CA LEU A 38 8.39 -2.85 5.48
C LEU A 38 8.89 -3.13 4.07
N ALA A 39 8.67 -2.22 3.12
CA ALA A 39 9.21 -2.32 1.77
C ALA A 39 10.75 -2.30 1.80
N TYR A 40 11.34 -1.33 2.53
CA TYR A 40 12.80 -1.26 2.71
C TYR A 40 13.35 -2.52 3.39
N LYS A 41 12.69 -2.97 4.47
CA LYS A 41 13.09 -4.17 5.20
C LYS A 41 12.98 -5.42 4.32
N SER A 42 11.90 -5.59 3.57
CA SER A 42 11.73 -6.72 2.65
C SER A 42 12.79 -6.73 1.56
N TYR A 43 13.11 -5.56 0.99
CA TYR A 43 14.15 -5.44 -0.03
C TYR A 43 15.54 -5.74 0.52
N ASN A 44 15.87 -5.26 1.73
CA ASN A 44 17.19 -5.41 2.34
C ASN A 44 17.42 -6.80 2.93
N ASP A 45 16.45 -7.32 3.68
CA ASP A 45 16.60 -8.58 4.42
C ASP A 45 16.23 -9.80 3.58
N GLN A 46 15.30 -9.65 2.64
CA GLN A 46 14.76 -10.70 1.76
C GLN A 46 14.30 -11.96 2.51
N THR A 47 13.84 -11.80 3.77
CA THR A 47 13.36 -12.92 4.58
C THR A 47 11.89 -13.23 4.28
N PRO A 48 11.47 -14.50 4.36
CA PRO A 48 10.07 -14.88 4.20
C PRO A 48 9.13 -14.09 5.10
N GLU A 49 9.53 -13.83 6.34
CA GLU A 49 8.74 -13.10 7.32
C GLU A 49 8.55 -11.62 6.95
N SER A 50 9.57 -10.99 6.35
CA SER A 50 9.47 -9.61 5.87
C SER A 50 8.52 -9.50 4.68
N ILE A 51 8.57 -10.47 3.77
CA ILE A 51 7.67 -10.57 2.63
C ILE A 51 6.22 -10.77 3.09
N CYS A 52 5.97 -11.70 4.03
CA CYS A 52 4.62 -11.91 4.59
C CYS A 52 4.04 -10.65 5.24
N LYS A 53 4.86 -9.87 5.96
CA LYS A 53 4.44 -8.59 6.55
C LYS A 53 4.11 -7.54 5.48
N LEU A 54 4.90 -7.49 4.43
CA LEU A 54 4.69 -6.55 3.32
C LEU A 54 3.39 -6.86 2.57
N ILE A 55 3.09 -8.13 2.29
CA ILE A 55 1.82 -8.60 1.69
C ILE A 55 0.63 -8.07 2.49
N VAL A 56 0.66 -8.19 3.82
CA VAL A 56 -0.43 -7.72 4.70
C VAL A 56 -0.60 -6.21 4.65
N VAL A 57 0.50 -5.45 4.56
CA VAL A 57 0.42 -3.98 4.46
C VAL A 57 -0.13 -3.55 3.10
N TYR A 58 0.29 -4.20 2.02
CA TYR A 58 -0.31 -3.95 0.71
C TYR A 58 -1.81 -4.24 0.72
N GLU A 59 -2.23 -5.40 1.26
CA GLU A 59 -3.66 -5.75 1.35
C GLU A 59 -4.45 -4.68 2.11
N ASP A 60 -3.95 -4.21 3.26
CA ASP A 60 -4.58 -3.13 4.03
C ASP A 60 -4.70 -1.82 3.21
N MET A 61 -3.65 -1.44 2.48
CA MET A 61 -3.65 -0.21 1.68
C MET A 61 -4.62 -0.26 0.50
N VAL A 62 -4.82 -1.43 -0.12
CA VAL A 62 -5.69 -1.57 -1.30
C VAL A 62 -7.14 -1.85 -0.94
N THR A 63 -7.40 -2.42 0.25
CA THR A 63 -8.77 -2.72 0.73
C THR A 63 -9.36 -1.59 1.59
N HIS A 64 -8.51 -0.82 2.28
CA HIS A 64 -8.91 0.29 3.15
C HIS A 64 -8.21 1.59 2.76
N PRO A 65 -8.33 2.04 1.51
CA PRO A 65 -7.70 3.29 1.08
C PRO A 65 -8.26 4.46 1.90
N LYS A 66 -7.38 5.38 2.25
CA LYS A 66 -7.70 6.58 3.03
C LYS A 66 -6.99 7.79 2.40
N GLY A 67 -7.19 8.95 3.00
CA GLY A 67 -6.70 10.22 2.48
C GLY A 67 -7.75 10.89 1.61
N THR A 68 -7.42 12.06 1.09
CA THR A 68 -8.39 12.86 0.32
C THR A 68 -8.76 12.23 -1.02
N ARG A 69 -7.87 11.43 -1.60
CA ARG A 69 -8.11 10.70 -2.85
C ARG A 69 -8.97 9.45 -2.68
N ASN A 70 -8.94 8.83 -1.51
CA ASN A 70 -9.66 7.59 -1.19
C ASN A 70 -9.44 6.45 -2.22
N VAL A 71 -8.25 6.38 -2.76
CA VAL A 71 -7.74 5.31 -3.62
C VAL A 71 -6.34 4.92 -3.15
N PRO A 72 -5.84 3.72 -3.47
CA PRO A 72 -4.45 3.35 -3.19
C PRO A 72 -3.46 4.34 -3.82
N PRO A 73 -2.29 4.57 -3.20
CA PRO A 73 -1.25 5.39 -3.81
C PRO A 73 -0.80 4.85 -5.19
N PRO A 74 -0.33 5.73 -6.11
CA PRO A 74 0.19 5.30 -7.40
C PRO A 74 1.32 4.27 -7.23
N GLY A 75 1.26 3.20 -8.03
CA GLY A 75 2.24 2.12 -8.02
C GLY A 75 1.94 0.99 -7.02
N ILE A 76 1.18 1.25 -5.96
CA ILE A 76 0.95 0.26 -4.89
C ILE A 76 0.20 -0.98 -5.39
N CYS A 77 -0.83 -0.81 -6.20
CA CYS A 77 -1.53 -1.95 -6.78
C CYS A 77 -0.61 -2.74 -7.73
N ALA A 78 0.24 -2.06 -8.50
CA ALA A 78 1.20 -2.73 -9.39
C ALA A 78 2.27 -3.51 -8.62
N GLU A 79 2.88 -2.91 -7.59
CA GLU A 79 3.88 -3.57 -6.75
C GLU A 79 3.29 -4.79 -6.03
N TYR A 80 2.09 -4.64 -5.47
CA TYR A 80 1.39 -5.72 -4.82
C TYR A 80 1.03 -6.84 -5.79
N GLY A 81 0.45 -6.50 -6.94
CA GLY A 81 0.13 -7.47 -7.99
C GLY A 81 1.37 -8.24 -8.47
N TYR A 82 2.48 -7.54 -8.72
CA TYR A 82 3.74 -8.15 -9.10
C TYR A 82 4.26 -9.14 -8.05
N LEU A 83 4.20 -8.76 -6.77
CA LEU A 83 4.62 -9.62 -5.67
C LEU A 83 3.77 -10.89 -5.59
N LEU A 84 2.45 -10.77 -5.72
CA LEU A 84 1.53 -11.91 -5.66
C LEU A 84 1.66 -12.86 -6.87
N LEU A 85 1.96 -12.33 -8.06
CA LEU A 85 2.15 -13.11 -9.29
C LEU A 85 3.51 -13.81 -9.36
N ASN A 86 4.44 -13.50 -8.45
CA ASN A 86 5.69 -14.25 -8.37
C ASN A 86 5.37 -15.70 -7.94
N PRO A 87 5.85 -16.72 -8.71
CA PRO A 87 5.50 -18.12 -8.49
C PRO A 87 5.75 -18.65 -7.08
N ASP A 88 6.78 -18.13 -6.42
CA ASP A 88 7.20 -18.61 -5.09
C ASP A 88 6.43 -17.95 -3.93
N THR A 89 5.76 -16.83 -4.17
CA THR A 89 5.14 -16.03 -3.10
C THR A 89 4.01 -16.78 -2.38
N ALA A 90 3.19 -17.50 -3.10
CA ALA A 90 2.08 -18.26 -2.50
C ALA A 90 2.57 -19.36 -1.56
N GLU A 91 3.59 -20.11 -1.96
CA GLU A 91 4.19 -21.16 -1.14
C GLU A 91 4.92 -20.57 0.08
N LEU A 92 5.69 -19.50 -0.15
CA LEU A 92 6.36 -18.76 0.92
C LEU A 92 5.35 -18.27 1.96
N PHE A 93 4.24 -17.67 1.53
CA PHE A 93 3.20 -17.18 2.43
C PHE A 93 2.51 -18.33 3.18
N ALA A 94 2.14 -19.39 2.49
CA ALA A 94 1.54 -20.58 3.13
C ALA A 94 2.41 -21.16 4.23
N LYS A 95 3.73 -21.18 4.03
CA LYS A 95 4.71 -21.78 4.94
C LYS A 95 5.10 -20.86 6.11
N HIS A 96 5.26 -19.56 5.86
CA HIS A 96 5.88 -18.62 6.80
C HIS A 96 4.94 -17.58 7.40
N ALA A 97 3.74 -17.38 6.83
CA ALA A 97 2.77 -16.45 7.40
C ALA A 97 2.25 -16.92 8.75
N THR A 98 2.10 -15.99 9.68
CA THR A 98 1.46 -16.26 10.99
C THR A 98 -0.03 -16.55 10.82
N PHE A 99 -0.66 -17.11 11.84
CA PHE A 99 -2.10 -17.35 11.83
C PHE A 99 -2.89 -16.05 11.55
N SER A 100 -2.54 -14.94 12.21
CA SER A 100 -3.22 -13.66 12.01
C SER A 100 -3.01 -13.07 10.60
N GLN A 101 -1.88 -13.33 9.96
CA GLN A 101 -1.65 -12.92 8.57
C GLN A 101 -2.48 -13.78 7.61
N ARG A 102 -2.55 -15.08 7.84
CA ARG A 102 -3.40 -15.98 7.02
C ARG A 102 -4.89 -15.71 7.16
N SER A 103 -5.35 -15.30 8.35
CA SER A 103 -6.78 -14.99 8.57
C SER A 103 -7.29 -13.74 7.83
N ILE A 104 -6.39 -12.92 7.27
CA ILE A 104 -6.76 -11.80 6.39
C ILE A 104 -7.27 -12.32 5.04
N PHE A 105 -6.76 -13.47 4.63
CA PHE A 105 -7.12 -14.11 3.37
C PHE A 105 -7.96 -15.36 3.67
N ASP A 106 -9.25 -15.26 3.45
CA ASP A 106 -10.18 -16.39 3.67
C ASP A 106 -10.04 -17.44 2.55
N SER A 107 -8.89 -18.15 2.56
CA SER A 107 -8.58 -19.18 1.56
C SER A 107 -7.67 -20.26 2.11
N SER A 108 -7.86 -21.47 1.62
CA SER A 108 -6.93 -22.61 1.82
C SER A 108 -5.97 -22.79 0.65
N ASP A 109 -6.26 -22.19 -0.51
CA ASP A 109 -5.41 -22.23 -1.72
C ASP A 109 -4.84 -20.84 -2.04
N TYR A 110 -3.66 -20.56 -1.47
CA TYR A 110 -2.98 -19.28 -1.71
C TYR A 110 -2.44 -19.17 -3.13
N ARG A 111 -2.18 -20.28 -3.85
CA ARG A 111 -1.68 -20.21 -5.22
C ARG A 111 -2.75 -19.66 -6.15
N GLN A 112 -3.95 -20.19 -6.09
CA GLN A 112 -5.08 -19.69 -6.87
C GLN A 112 -5.47 -18.27 -6.44
N LEU A 113 -5.58 -18.02 -5.13
CA LEU A 113 -5.94 -16.72 -4.58
C LEU A 113 -4.97 -15.63 -5.02
N PHE A 114 -3.66 -15.84 -4.85
CA PHE A 114 -2.64 -14.84 -5.16
C PHE A 114 -2.54 -14.56 -6.65
N ARG A 115 -2.73 -15.59 -7.49
CA ARG A 115 -2.81 -15.37 -8.92
C ARG A 115 -3.98 -14.46 -9.29
N GLN A 116 -5.19 -14.76 -8.84
CA GLN A 116 -6.38 -13.95 -9.11
C GLN A 116 -6.24 -12.53 -8.55
N ARG A 117 -5.79 -12.43 -7.30
CA ARG A 117 -5.60 -11.15 -6.63
C ARG A 117 -4.51 -10.31 -7.29
N GLY A 118 -3.43 -10.93 -7.74
CA GLY A 118 -2.34 -10.27 -8.43
C GLY A 118 -2.78 -9.67 -9.77
N GLU A 119 -3.52 -10.43 -10.58
CA GLU A 119 -4.12 -9.95 -11.82
C GLU A 119 -5.09 -8.77 -11.54
N GLU A 120 -5.99 -8.91 -10.57
CA GLU A 120 -6.92 -7.86 -10.15
C GLU A 120 -6.19 -6.57 -9.73
N MET A 121 -5.11 -6.67 -8.99
CA MET A 121 -4.35 -5.51 -8.54
C MET A 121 -3.67 -4.79 -9.70
N MET A 122 -3.09 -5.52 -10.65
CA MET A 122 -2.52 -4.93 -11.86
C MET A 122 -3.58 -4.19 -12.69
N GLU A 123 -4.78 -4.77 -12.84
CA GLU A 123 -5.89 -4.13 -13.53
C GLU A 123 -6.37 -2.88 -12.79
N LYS A 124 -6.44 -2.90 -11.45
CA LYS A 124 -6.78 -1.73 -10.64
C LYS A 124 -5.77 -0.59 -10.80
N GLU A 125 -4.47 -0.90 -10.89
CA GLU A 125 -3.47 0.13 -11.15
C GLU A 125 -3.76 0.85 -12.47
N MET A 126 -4.02 0.11 -13.54
CA MET A 126 -4.34 0.71 -14.84
C MET A 126 -5.65 1.50 -14.82
N ALA A 127 -6.63 1.07 -14.01
CA ALA A 127 -7.91 1.78 -13.87
C ALA A 127 -7.78 3.09 -13.09
N PHE A 128 -7.01 3.12 -12.01
CA PHE A 128 -6.78 4.33 -11.21
C PHE A 128 -5.76 5.28 -11.83
N TYR A 129 -4.78 4.73 -12.55
CA TYR A 129 -3.64 5.43 -13.13
C TYR A 129 -3.44 4.97 -14.59
N PRO A 130 -4.29 5.46 -15.54
CA PRO A 130 -4.29 5.01 -16.93
C PRO A 130 -2.94 5.15 -17.65
N GLU A 131 -2.10 6.10 -17.23
CA GLU A 131 -0.73 6.28 -17.72
C GLU A 131 0.16 5.06 -17.48
N SER A 132 -0.15 4.24 -16.48
CA SER A 132 0.59 3.02 -16.16
C SER A 132 0.35 1.88 -17.16
N THR A 133 -0.73 1.93 -17.96
CA THR A 133 -1.16 0.85 -18.85
C THR A 133 -0.08 0.41 -19.81
N THR A 134 0.70 1.35 -20.35
CA THR A 134 1.79 1.04 -21.32
C THR A 134 2.84 0.09 -20.73
N PHE A 135 3.04 0.14 -19.42
CA PHE A 135 4.02 -0.72 -18.71
C PHE A 135 3.37 -1.96 -18.10
N ILE A 136 2.18 -1.82 -17.54
CA ILE A 136 1.51 -2.87 -16.77
C ILE A 136 0.90 -3.94 -17.72
N ALA A 137 0.26 -3.58 -18.81
CA ALA A 137 -0.39 -4.55 -19.69
C ALA A 137 0.60 -5.58 -20.28
N PRO A 138 1.78 -5.21 -20.80
CA PRO A 138 2.78 -6.20 -21.22
C PRO A 138 3.35 -7.04 -20.07
N LEU A 139 3.39 -6.48 -18.86
CA LEU A 139 3.89 -7.18 -17.68
C LEU A 139 2.92 -8.28 -17.24
N ILE A 140 1.62 -7.99 -17.15
CA ILE A 140 0.59 -8.99 -16.84
C ILE A 140 0.72 -10.18 -17.79
N LYS A 141 0.77 -9.90 -19.08
CA LYS A 141 0.88 -10.96 -20.10
C LYS A 141 2.07 -11.90 -19.82
N ARG A 142 3.23 -11.35 -19.49
CA ARG A 142 4.44 -12.16 -19.20
C ARG A 142 4.37 -12.95 -17.90
N LEU A 143 3.60 -12.47 -16.92
CA LEU A 143 3.49 -13.11 -15.60
C LEU A 143 2.40 -14.17 -15.54
N THR A 144 1.46 -14.17 -16.50
CA THR A 144 0.31 -15.07 -16.53
C THR A 144 0.38 -16.14 -17.61
N GLU A 145 1.28 -16.01 -18.58
CA GLU A 145 1.64 -17.03 -19.58
C GLU A 145 2.60 -18.09 -18.99
#